data_e769043f58aa270a0ab1d1e41bcbed69
#
_entry.id   e769043f58aa270a0ab1d1e41bcbed69
#
_cell.length_a   1.000
_cell.length_b   1.000
_cell.length_c   1.000
_cell.angle_alpha   90.00
_cell.angle_beta   90.00
_cell.angle_gamma   90.00
#
_symmetry.space_group_name_H-M   'P 1'
#
loop_
_entity.id
_entity.type
_entity.pdbx_description
1 polymer ?
#
loop_
_entity_poly.entity_id
_entity_poly.type
_entity_poly.pdbx_seq_one_letter_code
_entity_poly.pdbx_strand_id
1 'polypeptide(L)'
;TGYNSVVYFASICGIDTSIIEAARVDGANCFQKIRYIILPSLRSTIVILLLFALGGIVKGNFGLFYNIVGTNPLLYDTTDIIETYVYRSTMTDFNFSTASAVGLYQSIIGFCIVMASNFAVKKIDPEYALF
;
A
#
# COMPACT_ATOMS: atom_id res chain seq x y z
N THR A 1 -7.23 6.94 -2.84
CA THR A 1 -7.12 6.69 -4.31
C THR A 1 -6.24 7.72 -5.00
N GLY A 2 -6.33 9.03 -4.67
CA GLY A 2 -5.58 10.09 -5.35
C GLY A 2 -4.07 9.90 -5.39
N TYR A 3 -3.44 9.52 -4.27
CA TYR A 3 -2.00 9.28 -4.22
C TYR A 3 -1.55 8.20 -5.22
N ASN A 4 -2.23 7.07 -5.25
CA ASN A 4 -1.86 5.98 -6.17
C ASN A 4 -2.03 6.40 -7.64
N SER A 5 -3.06 7.19 -7.96
CA SER A 5 -3.27 7.69 -9.33
C SER A 5 -2.13 8.58 -9.80
N VAL A 6 -1.59 9.44 -8.91
CA VAL A 6 -0.44 10.29 -9.24
C VAL A 6 0.81 9.45 -9.49
N VAL A 7 1.05 8.41 -8.68
CA VAL A 7 2.21 7.51 -8.87
C VAL A 7 2.12 6.76 -10.20
N TYR A 8 0.95 6.22 -10.56
CA TYR A 8 0.76 5.58 -11.85
C TYR A 8 0.93 6.56 -13.01
N PHE A 9 0.38 7.76 -12.89
CA PHE A 9 0.53 8.80 -13.90
C PHE A 9 2.00 9.18 -14.11
N ALA A 10 2.74 9.39 -13.04
CA ALA A 10 4.19 9.67 -13.11
C ALA A 10 4.96 8.53 -13.77
N SER A 11 4.61 7.27 -13.46
CA SER A 11 5.24 6.10 -14.09
C SER A 11 4.93 6.01 -15.59
N ILE A 12 3.74 6.37 -16.02
CA ILE A 12 3.37 6.43 -17.44
C ILE A 12 4.14 7.53 -18.16
N CYS A 13 4.27 8.71 -17.54
CA CYS A 13 5.04 9.82 -18.10
C CYS A 13 6.55 9.52 -18.19
N GLY A 14 7.04 8.59 -17.39
CA GLY A 14 8.44 8.12 -17.44
C GLY A 14 8.74 7.10 -18.55
N ILE A 15 7.74 6.61 -19.27
CA ILE A 15 7.95 5.70 -20.41
C ILE A 15 8.56 6.49 -21.56
N ASP A 16 9.60 5.92 -22.20
CA ASP A 16 10.26 6.54 -23.35
C ASP A 16 9.25 6.75 -24.50
N THR A 17 9.10 7.99 -24.91
CA THR A 17 8.21 8.38 -25.99
C THR A 17 8.59 7.74 -27.32
N SER A 18 9.85 7.42 -27.52
CA SER A 18 10.35 6.76 -28.73
C SER A 18 9.69 5.39 -28.94
N ILE A 19 9.45 4.63 -27.88
CA ILE A 19 8.77 3.32 -27.93
C ILE A 19 7.30 3.51 -28.36
N ILE A 20 6.65 4.54 -27.85
CA ILE A 20 5.26 4.85 -28.18
C ILE A 20 5.13 5.33 -29.64
N GLU A 21 6.10 6.12 -30.09
CA GLU A 21 6.17 6.62 -31.47
C GLU A 21 6.44 5.48 -32.46
N ALA A 22 7.41 4.60 -32.16
CA ALA A 22 7.67 3.41 -32.96
C ALA A 22 6.41 2.53 -33.13
N ALA A 23 5.71 2.26 -32.04
CA ALA A 23 4.44 1.52 -32.08
C ALA A 23 3.35 2.23 -32.88
N ARG A 24 3.41 3.56 -32.98
CA ARG A 24 2.49 4.34 -33.81
C ARG A 24 2.80 4.18 -35.30
N VAL A 25 4.09 4.16 -35.64
CA VAL A 25 4.56 3.91 -37.03
C VAL A 25 4.20 2.50 -37.47
N ASP A 26 4.29 1.53 -36.58
CA ASP A 26 3.89 0.13 -36.82
C ASP A 26 2.37 -0.07 -36.91
N GLY A 27 1.56 1.00 -36.77
CA GLY A 27 0.11 0.96 -36.88
C GLY A 27 -0.60 0.36 -35.66
N ALA A 28 0.07 0.29 -34.50
CA ALA A 28 -0.53 -0.26 -33.29
C ALA A 28 -1.72 0.58 -32.80
N ASN A 29 -2.84 -0.07 -32.55
CA ASN A 29 -4.02 0.52 -31.95
C ASN A 29 -3.76 0.97 -30.51
N CYS A 30 -4.60 1.89 -30.01
CA CYS A 30 -4.50 2.38 -28.62
C CYS A 30 -4.54 1.22 -27.60
N PHE A 31 -5.42 0.25 -27.80
CA PHE A 31 -5.53 -0.92 -26.92
C PHE A 31 -4.27 -1.81 -26.95
N GLN A 32 -3.65 -1.97 -28.11
CA GLN A 32 -2.39 -2.71 -28.26
C GLN A 32 -1.24 -2.00 -27.53
N LYS A 33 -1.15 -0.67 -27.62
CA LYS A 33 -0.15 0.12 -26.87
C LYS A 33 -0.32 -0.02 -25.38
N ILE A 34 -1.56 0.04 -24.87
CA ILE A 34 -1.83 -0.16 -23.44
C ILE A 34 -1.40 -1.56 -23.01
N ARG A 35 -1.77 -2.61 -23.74
CA ARG A 35 -1.53 -3.99 -23.34
C ARG A 35 -0.08 -4.44 -23.47
N TYR A 36 0.62 -3.99 -24.51
CA TYR A 36 1.95 -4.51 -24.82
C TYR A 36 3.10 -3.56 -24.45
N ILE A 37 2.82 -2.28 -24.20
CA ILE A 37 3.84 -1.30 -23.82
C ILE A 37 3.57 -0.75 -22.43
N ILE A 38 2.42 -0.13 -22.20
CA ILE A 38 2.14 0.59 -20.94
C ILE A 38 1.98 -0.39 -19.78
N LEU A 39 1.16 -1.42 -19.93
CA LEU A 39 0.87 -2.37 -18.85
C LEU A 39 2.12 -3.14 -18.38
N PRO A 40 3.00 -3.67 -19.27
CA PRO A 40 4.26 -4.26 -18.85
C PRO A 40 5.19 -3.27 -18.16
N SER A 41 5.29 -2.03 -18.66
CA SER A 41 6.14 -0.99 -18.06
C SER A 41 5.66 -0.58 -16.66
N LEU A 42 4.36 -0.66 -16.38
CA LEU A 42 3.79 -0.37 -15.06
C LEU A 42 3.92 -1.52 -14.07
N ARG A 43 4.34 -2.71 -14.48
CA ARG A 43 4.37 -3.91 -13.65
C ARG A 43 5.20 -3.71 -12.37
N SER A 44 6.37 -3.10 -12.48
CA SER A 44 7.21 -2.75 -11.33
C SER A 44 6.49 -1.83 -10.33
N THR A 45 5.87 -0.77 -10.83
CA THR A 45 5.10 0.17 -9.99
C THR A 45 3.93 -0.52 -9.29
N ILE A 46 3.20 -1.40 -10.01
CA ILE A 46 2.09 -2.17 -9.44
C ILE A 46 2.57 -3.05 -8.28
N VAL A 47 3.68 -3.77 -8.48
CA VAL A 47 4.25 -4.66 -7.45
C VAL A 47 4.67 -3.86 -6.22
N ILE A 48 5.39 -2.76 -6.41
CA ILE A 48 5.83 -1.90 -5.31
C ILE A 48 4.62 -1.36 -4.51
N LEU A 49 3.63 -0.79 -5.19
CA LEU A 49 2.44 -0.26 -4.53
C LEU A 49 1.63 -1.35 -3.81
N LEU A 50 1.58 -2.56 -4.37
CA LEU A 50 0.93 -3.70 -3.74
C LEU A 50 1.67 -4.13 -2.48
N LEU A 51 3.01 -4.21 -2.50
CA LEU A 51 3.81 -4.53 -1.31
C LEU A 51 3.64 -3.47 -0.22
N PHE A 52 3.60 -2.17 -0.57
CA PHE A 52 3.29 -1.10 0.37
C PHE A 52 1.89 -1.24 0.98
N ALA A 53 0.89 -1.55 0.16
CA ALA A 53 -0.48 -1.76 0.63
C ALA A 53 -0.58 -2.95 1.60
N LEU A 54 0.10 -4.06 1.30
CA LEU A 54 0.17 -5.23 2.17
C LEU A 54 0.89 -4.96 3.48
N GLY A 55 1.99 -4.19 3.45
CA GLY A 55 2.69 -3.76 4.67
C GLY A 55 1.83 -2.89 5.59
N GLY A 56 0.92 -2.12 4.99
CA GLY A 56 -0.02 -1.27 5.73
C GLY A 56 -1.29 -1.95 6.23
N ILE A 57 -1.55 -3.20 5.84
CA ILE A 57 -2.84 -3.88 6.13
C ILE A 57 -3.08 -4.10 7.63
N VAL A 58 -2.01 -4.22 8.41
CA VAL A 58 -2.08 -4.41 9.87
C VAL A 58 -2.40 -3.10 10.59
N LYS A 59 -2.20 -1.97 9.92
CA LYS A 59 -2.47 -0.64 10.46
C LYS A 59 -3.87 -0.19 10.04
N GLY A 60 -4.70 0.16 11.02
CA GLY A 60 -6.00 0.76 10.77
C GLY A 60 -5.88 2.24 10.37
N ASN A 61 -6.99 2.81 9.94
CA ASN A 61 -7.05 4.24 9.66
C ASN A 61 -7.49 4.99 10.93
N PHE A 62 -6.53 5.25 11.84
CA PHE A 62 -6.77 5.97 13.09
C PHE A 62 -7.57 7.27 12.88
N GLY A 63 -7.14 8.09 11.92
CA GLY A 63 -7.79 9.39 11.68
C GLY A 63 -9.25 9.26 11.30
N LEU A 64 -9.59 8.27 10.46
CA LEU A 64 -10.98 8.04 10.06
C LEU A 64 -11.83 7.60 11.25
N PHE A 65 -11.40 6.58 11.98
CA PHE A 65 -12.17 6.04 13.11
C PHE A 65 -12.26 7.05 14.25
N TYR A 66 -11.16 7.73 14.58
CA TYR A 66 -11.15 8.73 15.65
C TYR A 66 -12.04 9.94 15.34
N ASN A 67 -12.06 10.42 14.10
CA ASN A 67 -12.91 11.57 13.73
C ASN A 67 -14.39 11.23 13.62
N ILE A 68 -14.74 9.98 13.31
CA ILE A 68 -16.14 9.55 13.21
C ILE A 68 -16.71 9.17 14.59
N VAL A 69 -15.98 8.37 15.33
CA VAL A 69 -16.44 7.79 16.61
C VAL A 69 -16.18 8.74 17.77
N GLY A 70 -15.08 9.49 17.70
CA GLY A 70 -14.65 10.39 18.76
C GLY A 70 -14.41 9.66 20.08
N THR A 71 -14.92 10.23 21.16
CA THR A 71 -14.84 9.69 22.51
C THR A 71 -16.14 9.05 22.99
N ASN A 72 -16.99 8.55 22.07
CA ASN A 72 -18.26 7.95 22.45
C ASN A 72 -18.08 6.48 22.89
N PRO A 73 -18.21 6.16 24.19
CA PRO A 73 -17.96 4.80 24.70
C PRO A 73 -18.96 3.76 24.18
N LEU A 74 -20.14 4.17 23.77
CA LEU A 74 -21.19 3.25 23.28
C LEU A 74 -20.83 2.60 21.95
N LEU A 75 -19.90 3.20 21.20
CA LEU A 75 -19.49 2.71 19.89
C LEU A 75 -18.19 1.89 19.93
N TYR A 76 -17.48 1.87 21.05
CA TYR A 76 -16.16 1.20 21.13
C TYR A 76 -16.25 -0.29 20.81
N ASP A 77 -17.27 -1.00 21.30
CA ASP A 77 -17.39 -2.46 21.10
C ASP A 77 -17.49 -2.87 19.63
N THR A 78 -17.91 -1.96 18.75
CA THR A 78 -18.14 -2.25 17.33
C THR A 78 -17.20 -1.55 16.38
N THR A 79 -16.52 -0.49 16.83
CA THR A 79 -15.72 0.39 15.97
C THR A 79 -14.28 0.54 16.44
N ASP A 80 -13.91 -0.08 17.55
CA ASP A 80 -12.55 0.04 18.09
C ASP A 80 -11.55 -0.70 17.19
N ILE A 81 -10.50 0.00 16.80
CA ILE A 81 -9.35 -0.57 16.12
C ILE A 81 -8.14 -0.50 17.04
N ILE A 82 -7.11 -1.25 16.73
CA ILE A 82 -5.90 -1.33 17.57
C ILE A 82 -5.34 0.07 17.86
N GLU A 83 -5.30 0.94 16.88
CA GLU A 83 -4.78 2.31 17.01
C GLU A 83 -5.63 3.19 17.92
N THR A 84 -6.95 3.08 17.86
CA THR A 84 -7.84 3.87 18.75
C THR A 84 -7.78 3.36 20.18
N TYR A 85 -7.69 2.05 20.37
CA TYR A 85 -7.45 1.44 21.67
C TYR A 85 -6.12 1.89 22.29
N VAL A 86 -5.03 1.80 21.53
CA VAL A 86 -3.69 2.21 21.97
C VAL A 86 -3.66 3.70 22.32
N TYR A 87 -4.27 4.54 21.47
CA TYR A 87 -4.37 5.98 21.73
C TYR A 87 -5.11 6.25 23.05
N ARG A 88 -6.27 5.64 23.25
CA ARG A 88 -7.07 5.79 24.46
C ARG A 88 -6.30 5.32 25.69
N SER A 89 -5.74 4.12 25.67
CA SER A 89 -4.92 3.58 26.77
C SER A 89 -3.73 4.47 27.10
N THR A 90 -3.11 5.08 26.08
CA THR A 90 -1.98 6.01 26.30
C THR A 90 -2.43 7.33 26.90
N MET A 91 -3.53 7.90 26.41
CA MET A 91 -3.99 9.24 26.84
C MET A 91 -4.80 9.22 28.14
N THR A 92 -5.53 8.13 28.40
CA THR A 92 -6.40 8.03 29.58
C THR A 92 -5.66 7.33 30.75
N ASP A 93 -4.97 6.24 30.46
CA ASP A 93 -4.35 5.38 31.49
C ASP A 93 -2.85 5.63 31.64
N PHE A 94 -2.28 6.51 30.80
CA PHE A 94 -0.83 6.78 30.72
C PHE A 94 0.01 5.51 30.54
N ASN A 95 -0.57 4.49 29.88
CA ASN A 95 0.06 3.18 29.71
C ASN A 95 0.92 3.12 28.44
N PHE A 96 2.08 3.78 28.47
CA PHE A 96 3.04 3.78 27.36
C PHE A 96 3.62 2.40 27.05
N SER A 97 3.66 1.51 28.05
CA SER A 97 4.15 0.15 27.88
C SER A 97 3.29 -0.64 26.90
N THR A 98 1.97 -0.56 27.05
CA THR A 98 1.03 -1.21 26.11
C THR A 98 1.16 -0.64 24.70
N ALA A 99 1.27 0.68 24.56
CA ALA A 99 1.45 1.32 23.26
C ALA A 99 2.72 0.83 22.54
N SER A 100 3.84 0.76 23.28
CA SER A 100 5.10 0.28 22.74
C SER A 100 5.05 -1.20 22.33
N ALA A 101 4.43 -2.04 23.15
CA ALA A 101 4.29 -3.47 22.88
C ALA A 101 3.42 -3.72 21.63
N VAL A 102 2.31 -3.02 21.51
CA VAL A 102 1.43 -3.15 20.35
C VAL A 102 2.10 -2.62 19.06
N GLY A 103 2.81 -1.50 19.16
CA GLY A 103 3.57 -0.95 18.02
C GLY A 103 4.65 -1.90 17.52
N LEU A 104 5.36 -2.56 18.44
CA LEU A 104 6.36 -3.57 18.10
C LEU A 104 5.71 -4.80 17.46
N TYR A 105 4.61 -5.29 18.01
CA TYR A 105 3.86 -6.42 17.49
C TYR A 105 3.37 -6.16 16.06
N GLN A 106 2.74 -4.99 15.81
CA GLN A 106 2.29 -4.60 14.48
C GLN A 106 3.45 -4.48 13.48
N SER A 107 4.60 -3.97 13.93
CA SER A 107 5.78 -3.85 13.08
C SER A 107 6.34 -5.21 12.67
N ILE A 108 6.40 -6.17 13.60
CA ILE A 108 6.85 -7.54 13.31
C ILE A 108 5.91 -8.22 12.32
N ILE A 109 4.60 -8.14 12.55
CA ILE A 109 3.62 -8.74 11.64
C ILE A 109 3.68 -8.09 10.26
N GLY A 110 3.71 -6.76 10.20
CA GLY A 110 3.83 -6.04 8.94
C GLY A 110 5.10 -6.43 8.17
N PHE A 111 6.23 -6.55 8.86
CA PHE A 111 7.47 -7.03 8.27
C PHE A 111 7.35 -8.46 7.72
N CYS A 112 6.77 -9.39 8.49
CA CYS A 112 6.56 -10.76 8.03
C CYS A 112 5.66 -10.83 6.79
N ILE A 113 4.59 -10.03 6.74
CA ILE A 113 3.69 -9.96 5.59
C ILE A 113 4.45 -9.44 4.35
N VAL A 114 5.23 -8.38 4.48
CA VAL A 114 6.01 -7.81 3.36
C VAL A 114 7.04 -8.82 2.89
N MET A 115 7.77 -9.48 3.78
CA MET A 115 8.75 -10.49 3.43
C MET A 115 8.12 -11.69 2.71
N ALA A 116 7.02 -12.21 3.22
CA ALA A 116 6.28 -13.31 2.59
C ALA A 116 5.77 -12.92 1.20
N SER A 117 5.22 -11.71 1.08
CA SER A 117 4.72 -11.18 -0.20
C SER A 117 5.85 -10.96 -1.20
N ASN A 118 6.98 -10.41 -0.75
CA ASN A 118 8.17 -10.23 -1.60
C ASN A 118 8.72 -11.57 -2.09
N PHE A 119 8.74 -12.59 -1.21
CA PHE A 119 9.15 -13.94 -1.60
C PHE A 119 8.21 -14.56 -2.64
N ALA A 120 6.90 -14.34 -2.51
CA ALA A 120 5.92 -14.77 -3.50
C ALA A 120 6.15 -14.07 -4.86
N VAL A 121 6.41 -12.77 -4.86
CA VAL A 121 6.75 -12.01 -6.07
C VAL A 121 8.03 -12.54 -6.69
N LYS A 122 9.07 -12.77 -5.90
CA LYS A 122 10.36 -13.31 -6.36
C LYS A 122 10.24 -14.67 -7.04
N LYS A 123 9.30 -15.49 -6.60
CA LYS A 123 9.03 -16.80 -7.20
C LYS A 123 8.31 -16.71 -8.55
N ILE A 124 7.53 -15.66 -8.76
CA ILE A 124 6.75 -15.44 -10.00
C ILE A 124 7.59 -14.67 -11.01
N ASP A 125 8.20 -13.58 -10.58
CA ASP A 125 9.01 -12.67 -11.41
C ASP A 125 10.17 -12.09 -10.58
N PRO A 126 11.37 -12.71 -10.65
CA PRO A 126 12.53 -12.28 -9.85
C PRO A 126 12.96 -10.83 -10.10
N GLU A 127 12.69 -10.31 -11.31
CA GLU A 127 13.08 -8.96 -11.73
C GLU A 127 12.34 -7.85 -10.97
N TYR A 128 11.15 -8.15 -10.42
CA TYR A 128 10.31 -7.16 -9.73
C TYR A 128 10.30 -7.30 -8.21
N ALA A 129 11.08 -8.24 -7.65
CA ALA A 129 11.26 -8.36 -6.21
C ALA A 129 12.08 -7.18 -5.66
N LEU A 130 11.77 -6.74 -4.44
CA LEU A 130 12.53 -5.66 -3.79
C LEU A 130 13.90 -6.14 -3.26
N PHE A 131 13.97 -7.41 -2.86
CA PHE A 131 15.19 -8.03 -2.31
C PHE A 131 15.37 -9.44 -2.82
#